data_dea7ec9c14f65f6635b4e9327c3c4a50
#
_entry.id   dea7ec9c14f65f6635b4e9327c3c4a50
#
_cell.length_a   1.000
_cell.length_b   1.000
_cell.length_c   1.000
_cell.angle_alpha   90.00
_cell.angle_beta   90.00
_cell.angle_gamma   90.00
#
_symmetry.space_group_name_H-M   'P 1'
#
loop_
_entity.id
_entity.type
_entity.pdbx_description
1 polymer ?
#
loop_
_entity_poly.entity_id
_entity_poly.type
_entity_poly.pdbx_seq_one_letter_code
_entity_poly.pdbx_strand_id
1 'polypeptide(L)'
;VNIVYRFSENNISRNMFRYVAPPSAEKALQMANFLKYMYYEPYTMLTPKGFLQNYSPKELVFIGSRAFSDVGTAYNGLATNAVKIEMLGVNDINPNTTDPTEIKNIDNRVLRLIYHESSHLLEQVKIVPKEFEKLSIADYKGGAWTRSWTGETYLKSGFISAYASDNIHEDFVETIARYIIYYQKNQRSEER
;
A
#
# COMPACT_ATOMS: atom_id res chain seq x y z
N VAL A 1 16.75 -0.81 -3.53
CA VAL A 1 15.54 -0.90 -4.37
C VAL A 1 15.83 -0.38 -5.76
N ASN A 2 15.26 -1.01 -6.77
CA ASN A 2 15.29 -0.57 -8.15
C ASN A 2 13.98 0.19 -8.46
N ILE A 3 14.07 1.39 -9.04
CA ILE A 3 12.90 2.16 -9.45
C ILE A 3 12.85 2.20 -10.98
N VAL A 4 11.79 1.63 -11.54
CA VAL A 4 11.52 1.58 -12.98
C VAL A 4 10.39 2.56 -13.29
N TYR A 5 10.67 3.62 -14.03
CA TYR A 5 9.66 4.59 -14.45
C TYR A 5 9.51 4.69 -15.97
N ARG A 6 10.44 4.11 -16.73
CA ARG A 6 10.28 3.83 -18.16
C ARG A 6 10.28 2.33 -18.33
N PHE A 7 9.13 1.77 -18.60
CA PHE A 7 8.91 0.34 -18.62
C PHE A 7 8.47 -0.15 -20.00
N SER A 8 8.76 -1.41 -20.28
CA SER A 8 8.17 -2.18 -21.37
C SER A 8 7.05 -3.07 -20.83
N GLU A 9 6.32 -3.73 -21.73
CA GLU A 9 5.28 -4.70 -21.36
C GLU A 9 5.78 -5.81 -20.42
N ASN A 10 7.08 -6.10 -20.43
CA ASN A 10 7.68 -7.10 -19.55
C ASN A 10 7.87 -6.63 -18.10
N ASN A 11 7.80 -5.32 -17.86
CA ASN A 11 7.97 -4.75 -16.52
C ASN A 11 6.65 -4.64 -15.75
N ILE A 12 5.51 -4.82 -16.41
CA ILE A 12 4.18 -4.65 -15.83
C ILE A 12 3.40 -5.96 -15.87
N SER A 13 2.43 -6.09 -15.00
CA SER A 13 1.56 -7.27 -14.95
C SER A 13 0.69 -7.36 -16.20
N ARG A 14 0.76 -8.50 -16.90
CA ARG A 14 0.06 -8.74 -18.17
C ARG A 14 -1.47 -8.68 -18.08
N ASN A 15 -2.04 -8.78 -16.89
CA ASN A 15 -3.48 -8.68 -16.66
C ASN A 15 -4.00 -7.23 -16.67
N MET A 16 -3.15 -6.26 -16.89
CA MET A 16 -3.60 -4.90 -17.14
C MET A 16 -4.15 -4.81 -18.57
N PHE A 17 -5.44 -4.96 -18.72
CA PHE A 17 -6.18 -4.84 -19.99
C PHE A 17 -6.15 -3.43 -20.60
N ARG A 18 -5.12 -2.59 -20.33
CA ARG A 18 -5.21 -1.18 -20.63
C ARG A 18 -3.87 -0.57 -20.96
N TYR A 19 -3.95 0.44 -21.78
CA TYR A 19 -2.85 1.30 -22.12
C TYR A 19 -2.39 2.05 -20.87
N VAL A 20 -1.27 1.64 -20.30
CA VAL A 20 -0.60 2.34 -19.23
C VAL A 20 0.54 3.18 -19.79
N ALA A 21 0.66 4.42 -19.32
CA ALA A 21 1.71 5.33 -19.72
C ALA A 21 2.72 5.53 -18.59
N PRO A 22 4.02 5.70 -18.89
CA PRO A 22 5.00 6.03 -17.89
C PRO A 22 4.71 7.42 -17.29
N PRO A 23 5.16 7.70 -16.05
CA PRO A 23 5.11 9.04 -15.50
C PRO A 23 6.12 9.96 -16.19
N SER A 24 5.93 11.27 -16.04
CA SER A 24 7.00 12.22 -16.36
C SER A 24 8.21 11.97 -15.46
N ALA A 25 9.41 12.33 -15.93
CA ALA A 25 10.63 12.20 -15.12
C ALA A 25 10.54 12.99 -13.82
N GLU A 26 9.92 14.19 -13.86
CA GLU A 26 9.68 15.03 -12.69
C GLU A 26 8.80 14.31 -11.66
N LYS A 27 7.65 13.75 -12.08
CA LYS A 27 6.73 13.04 -11.20
C LYS A 27 7.35 11.77 -10.63
N ALA A 28 8.14 11.05 -11.42
CA ALA A 28 8.89 9.90 -10.94
C ALA A 28 9.90 10.29 -9.84
N LEU A 29 10.61 11.41 -10.03
CA LEU A 29 11.57 11.92 -9.03
C LEU A 29 10.85 12.39 -7.75
N GLN A 30 9.74 13.11 -7.88
CA GLN A 30 8.93 13.54 -6.74
C GLN A 30 8.44 12.35 -5.92
N MET A 31 7.93 11.31 -6.58
CA MET A 31 7.47 10.08 -5.92
C MET A 31 8.62 9.31 -5.26
N ALA A 32 9.77 9.21 -5.92
CA ALA A 32 10.95 8.55 -5.37
C ALA A 32 11.45 9.26 -4.09
N ASN A 33 11.51 10.58 -4.10
CA ASN A 33 11.86 11.37 -2.93
C ASN A 33 10.82 11.22 -1.81
N PHE A 34 9.53 11.26 -2.15
CA PHE A 34 8.45 11.04 -1.18
C PHE A 34 8.60 9.69 -0.46
N LEU A 35 8.79 8.60 -1.21
CA LEU A 35 8.98 7.28 -0.62
C LEU A 35 10.30 7.16 0.16
N LYS A 36 11.35 7.83 -0.28
CA LYS A 36 12.60 7.90 0.48
C LYS A 36 12.33 8.42 1.89
N TYR A 37 11.66 9.57 2.01
CA TYR A 37 11.42 10.24 3.30
C TYR A 37 10.29 9.60 4.12
N MET A 38 9.25 9.08 3.48
CA MET A 38 8.06 8.60 4.18
C MET A 38 8.08 7.09 4.45
N TYR A 39 8.96 6.33 3.77
CA TYR A 39 9.03 4.88 3.93
C TYR A 39 10.47 4.41 4.26
N TYR A 40 11.46 4.69 3.41
CA TYR A 40 12.80 4.11 3.58
C TYR A 40 13.56 4.69 4.76
N GLU A 41 13.57 6.00 4.96
CA GLU A 41 14.29 6.63 6.07
C GLU A 41 13.73 6.25 7.44
N PRO A 42 12.41 6.31 7.70
CA PRO A 42 11.85 5.87 8.97
C PRO A 42 12.22 4.42 9.31
N TYR A 43 12.10 3.50 8.38
CA TYR A 43 12.52 2.12 8.62
C TYR A 43 14.02 1.99 8.87
N THR A 44 14.86 2.74 8.16
CA THR A 44 16.31 2.71 8.37
C THR A 44 16.69 3.20 9.78
N MET A 45 15.96 4.20 10.30
CA MET A 45 16.21 4.77 11.63
C MET A 45 15.67 3.89 12.77
N LEU A 46 14.53 3.23 12.56
CA LEU A 46 13.78 2.55 13.62
C LEU A 46 13.97 1.04 13.67
N THR A 47 14.59 0.44 12.65
CA THR A 47 14.72 -1.02 12.55
C THR A 47 16.18 -1.46 12.56
N PRO A 48 16.47 -2.72 12.91
CA PRO A 48 17.82 -3.26 12.85
C PRO A 48 18.41 -3.17 11.44
N LYS A 49 19.74 -3.02 11.39
CA LYS A 49 20.49 -3.03 10.12
C LYS A 49 20.14 -4.28 9.29
N GLY A 50 19.86 -4.07 8.02
CA GLY A 50 19.47 -5.15 7.10
C GLY A 50 17.96 -5.43 7.03
N PHE A 51 17.13 -4.81 7.87
CA PHE A 51 15.69 -5.01 7.85
C PHE A 51 15.11 -4.74 6.45
N LEU A 52 15.35 -3.57 5.90
CA LEU A 52 14.87 -3.21 4.56
C LEU A 52 15.44 -4.10 3.45
N GLN A 53 16.66 -4.61 3.63
CA GLN A 53 17.25 -5.53 2.65
C GLN A 53 16.49 -6.85 2.57
N ASN A 54 15.89 -7.28 3.67
CA ASN A 54 15.15 -8.55 3.75
C ASN A 54 13.65 -8.39 3.53
N TYR A 55 13.06 -7.30 4.00
CA TYR A 55 11.60 -7.13 4.13
C TYR A 55 11.04 -5.95 3.32
N SER A 56 11.78 -5.40 2.38
CA SER A 56 11.32 -4.33 1.50
C SER A 56 11.22 -4.82 0.05
N PRO A 57 10.30 -4.28 -0.75
CA PRO A 57 10.26 -4.54 -2.18
C PRO A 57 11.61 -4.30 -2.84
N LYS A 58 11.96 -5.14 -3.80
CA LYS A 58 13.22 -5.02 -4.55
C LYS A 58 13.08 -4.09 -5.75
N GLU A 59 11.86 -4.02 -6.28
CA GLU A 59 11.54 -3.21 -7.43
C GLU A 59 10.24 -2.42 -7.21
N LEU A 60 10.27 -1.14 -7.55
CA LEU A 60 9.10 -0.26 -7.64
C LEU A 60 8.92 0.16 -9.10
N VAL A 61 7.78 -0.13 -9.69
CA VAL A 61 7.42 0.31 -11.04
C VAL A 61 6.45 1.47 -10.92
N PHE A 62 6.86 2.65 -11.37
CA PHE A 62 6.01 3.84 -11.38
C PHE A 62 5.27 3.95 -12.70
N ILE A 63 3.95 3.91 -12.63
CA ILE A 63 3.03 4.00 -13.75
C ILE A 63 2.30 5.33 -13.67
N GLY A 64 2.43 6.16 -14.70
CA GLY A 64 1.91 7.53 -14.71
C GLY A 64 0.39 7.58 -14.78
N SER A 65 -0.22 6.69 -15.57
CA SER A 65 -1.66 6.62 -15.74
C SER A 65 -2.33 5.75 -14.67
N ARG A 66 -3.64 5.94 -14.49
CA ARG A 66 -4.48 4.98 -13.73
C ARG A 66 -4.77 3.75 -14.58
N ALA A 67 -5.01 2.63 -13.92
CA ALA A 67 -5.65 1.46 -14.48
C ALA A 67 -6.98 1.19 -13.75
N PHE A 68 -7.90 0.54 -14.43
CA PHE A 68 -9.24 0.30 -13.90
C PHE A 68 -9.62 -1.17 -14.15
N SER A 69 -10.46 -1.79 -13.38
CA SER A 69 -11.03 -3.11 -13.64
C SER A 69 -11.96 -3.07 -14.87
N ASP A 70 -12.37 -4.22 -15.35
CA ASP A 70 -13.40 -4.41 -16.39
C ASP A 70 -14.74 -3.76 -16.02
N VAL A 71 -15.02 -3.63 -14.70
CA VAL A 71 -16.19 -2.93 -14.16
C VAL A 71 -15.94 -1.47 -13.81
N GLY A 72 -14.79 -0.90 -14.20
CA GLY A 72 -14.49 0.53 -14.04
C GLY A 72 -13.92 0.93 -12.68
N THR A 73 -13.61 0.00 -11.79
CA THR A 73 -12.96 0.31 -10.50
C THR A 73 -11.48 0.65 -10.70
N ALA A 74 -11.04 1.80 -10.18
CA ALA A 74 -9.64 2.20 -10.26
C ALA A 74 -8.76 1.35 -9.33
N TYR A 75 -7.64 0.86 -9.86
CA TYR A 75 -6.57 0.27 -9.07
C TYR A 75 -5.63 1.35 -8.54
N ASN A 76 -5.19 1.23 -7.30
CA ASN A 76 -4.17 2.10 -6.71
C ASN A 76 -2.75 1.57 -6.95
N GLY A 77 -2.61 0.27 -7.04
CA GLY A 77 -1.37 -0.42 -7.31
C GLY A 77 -1.61 -1.92 -7.40
N LEU A 78 -0.58 -2.62 -7.80
CA LEU A 78 -0.55 -4.08 -7.88
C LEU A 78 0.80 -4.56 -7.35
N ALA A 79 0.78 -5.59 -6.53
CA ALA A 79 2.01 -6.28 -6.15
C ALA A 79 2.12 -7.62 -6.85
N THR A 80 3.34 -7.96 -7.21
CA THR A 80 3.67 -9.26 -7.78
C THR A 80 4.64 -9.95 -6.84
N ASN A 81 4.15 -10.99 -6.15
CA ASN A 81 4.92 -11.79 -5.20
C ASN A 81 5.62 -10.95 -4.10
N ALA A 82 5.03 -9.81 -3.73
CA ALA A 82 5.56 -8.82 -2.80
C ALA A 82 7.00 -8.30 -3.11
N VAL A 83 7.68 -8.86 -4.10
CA VAL A 83 9.04 -8.45 -4.50
C VAL A 83 9.00 -7.19 -5.36
N LYS A 84 7.95 -7.03 -6.16
CA LYS A 84 7.73 -5.91 -7.06
C LYS A 84 6.39 -5.26 -6.76
N ILE A 85 6.37 -3.93 -6.62
CA ILE A 85 5.15 -3.13 -6.47
C ILE A 85 5.00 -2.21 -7.68
N GLU A 86 3.84 -2.28 -8.32
CA GLU A 86 3.43 -1.39 -9.41
C GLU A 86 2.53 -0.29 -8.83
N MET A 87 3.00 0.95 -8.84
CA MET A 87 2.29 2.11 -8.29
C MET A 87 1.63 2.88 -9.42
N LEU A 88 0.31 2.91 -9.43
CA LEU A 88 -0.51 3.47 -10.50
C LEU A 88 -0.91 4.93 -10.24
N GLY A 89 -1.06 5.69 -11.33
CA GLY A 89 -1.53 7.08 -11.26
C GLY A 89 -0.52 8.05 -10.64
N VAL A 90 0.78 7.80 -10.82
CA VAL A 90 1.84 8.64 -10.26
C VAL A 90 1.77 10.08 -10.78
N ASN A 91 1.30 10.31 -12.01
CA ASN A 91 1.13 11.67 -12.55
C ASN A 91 0.07 12.50 -11.79
N ASP A 92 -0.89 11.84 -11.14
CA ASP A 92 -1.97 12.50 -10.38
C ASP A 92 -1.57 12.84 -8.94
N ILE A 93 -0.40 12.40 -8.49
CA ILE A 93 0.07 12.60 -7.12
C ILE A 93 0.88 13.90 -7.03
N ASN A 94 0.55 14.73 -6.04
CA ASN A 94 1.35 15.90 -5.67
C ASN A 94 1.86 15.70 -4.22
N PRO A 95 3.08 15.18 -4.03
CA PRO A 95 3.61 14.93 -2.68
C PRO A 95 3.87 16.22 -1.87
N ASN A 96 3.88 17.37 -2.51
CA ASN A 96 4.11 18.67 -1.87
C ASN A 96 2.81 19.40 -1.51
N THR A 97 1.66 18.73 -1.61
CA THR A 97 0.37 19.33 -1.31
C THR A 97 0.24 19.66 0.18
N THR A 98 -0.49 20.73 0.48
CA THR A 98 -0.96 21.09 1.83
C THR A 98 -2.47 20.90 1.99
N ASP A 99 -3.16 20.47 0.94
CA ASP A 99 -4.60 20.18 0.97
C ASP A 99 -4.85 18.89 1.77
N PRO A 100 -5.66 18.95 2.85
CA PRO A 100 -5.93 17.78 3.68
C PRO A 100 -6.59 16.62 2.92
N THR A 101 -7.39 16.92 1.88
CA THR A 101 -8.06 15.91 1.05
C THR A 101 -7.05 15.18 0.17
N GLU A 102 -6.14 15.92 -0.45
CA GLU A 102 -5.06 15.35 -1.24
C GLU A 102 -4.09 14.55 -0.37
N ILE A 103 -3.74 15.05 0.83
CA ILE A 103 -2.91 14.31 1.81
C ILE A 103 -3.57 12.97 2.14
N LYS A 104 -4.87 12.97 2.48
CA LYS A 104 -5.60 11.74 2.76
C LYS A 104 -5.61 10.77 1.56
N ASN A 105 -5.69 11.31 0.35
CA ASN A 105 -5.62 10.51 -0.87
C ASN A 105 -4.23 9.88 -1.06
N ILE A 106 -3.16 10.63 -0.80
CA ILE A 106 -1.77 10.12 -0.85
C ILE A 106 -1.57 9.02 0.20
N ASP A 107 -2.03 9.23 1.43
CA ASP A 107 -1.97 8.22 2.49
C ASP A 107 -2.62 6.90 2.05
N ASN A 108 -3.80 6.97 1.45
CA ASN A 108 -4.53 5.77 1.04
C ASN A 108 -3.98 5.10 -0.22
N ARG A 109 -3.48 5.87 -1.18
CA ARG A 109 -3.05 5.34 -2.48
C ARG A 109 -1.57 4.98 -2.52
N VAL A 110 -0.73 5.68 -1.76
CA VAL A 110 0.72 5.53 -1.81
C VAL A 110 1.25 4.87 -0.52
N LEU A 111 1.04 5.52 0.62
CA LEU A 111 1.61 5.01 1.88
C LEU A 111 0.96 3.70 2.30
N ARG A 112 -0.38 3.63 2.26
CA ARG A 112 -1.06 2.38 2.56
C ARG A 112 -0.59 1.25 1.64
N LEU A 113 -0.47 1.49 0.34
CA LEU A 113 -0.01 0.48 -0.60
C LEU A 113 1.39 -0.03 -0.24
N ILE A 114 2.36 0.86 -0.08
CA ILE A 114 3.74 0.44 0.18
C ILE A 114 3.89 -0.29 1.52
N TYR A 115 3.21 0.18 2.58
CA TYR A 115 3.23 -0.47 3.89
C TYR A 115 2.51 -1.83 3.88
N HIS A 116 1.38 -1.93 3.20
CA HIS A 116 0.60 -3.15 3.04
C HIS A 116 1.42 -4.24 2.34
N GLU A 117 1.93 -3.95 1.16
CA GLU A 117 2.68 -4.90 0.35
C GLU A 117 4.02 -5.30 1.02
N SER A 118 4.66 -4.37 1.71
CA SER A 118 5.87 -4.68 2.49
C SER A 118 5.57 -5.57 3.68
N SER A 119 4.37 -5.45 4.27
CA SER A 119 3.94 -6.30 5.38
C SER A 119 3.69 -7.74 4.92
N HIS A 120 3.24 -7.97 3.70
CA HIS A 120 3.19 -9.31 3.11
C HIS A 120 4.57 -9.97 3.00
N LEU A 121 5.63 -9.19 2.67
CA LEU A 121 7.00 -9.71 2.71
C LEU A 121 7.44 -10.12 4.12
N LEU A 122 7.07 -9.31 5.10
CA LEU A 122 7.36 -9.61 6.50
C LEU A 122 6.61 -10.87 6.96
N GLU A 123 5.35 -10.98 6.60
CA GLU A 123 4.48 -12.11 6.94
C GLU A 123 4.99 -13.46 6.39
N GLN A 124 5.55 -13.47 5.18
CA GLN A 124 6.14 -14.69 4.59
C GLN A 124 7.28 -15.27 5.43
N VAL A 125 7.93 -14.46 6.26
CA VAL A 125 9.07 -14.85 7.10
C VAL A 125 8.71 -14.90 8.58
N LYS A 126 7.73 -14.11 9.00
CA LYS A 126 7.21 -14.03 10.37
C LYS A 126 5.77 -14.50 10.39
N ILE A 127 5.53 -15.61 11.05
CA ILE A 127 4.20 -16.19 11.18
C ILE A 127 3.27 -15.20 11.90
N VAL A 128 2.07 -15.02 11.36
CA VAL A 128 1.00 -14.25 12.02
C VAL A 128 0.76 -14.83 13.42
N PRO A 129 0.73 -14.01 14.47
CA PRO A 129 0.47 -14.51 15.82
C PRO A 129 -0.88 -15.22 15.91
N LYS A 130 -0.91 -16.40 16.53
CA LYS A 130 -2.15 -17.16 16.72
C LYS A 130 -3.21 -16.39 17.52
N GLU A 131 -2.79 -15.51 18.38
CA GLU A 131 -3.66 -14.62 19.15
C GLU A 131 -4.38 -13.63 18.24
N PHE A 132 -3.71 -13.10 17.24
CA PHE A 132 -4.32 -12.23 16.23
C PHE A 132 -5.36 -12.99 15.40
N GLU A 133 -5.03 -14.18 14.93
CA GLU A 133 -5.94 -15.03 14.16
C GLU A 133 -7.28 -15.27 14.87
N LYS A 134 -7.26 -15.42 16.19
CA LYS A 134 -8.46 -15.70 17.00
C LYS A 134 -9.42 -14.53 17.13
N LEU A 135 -8.95 -13.29 16.87
CA LEU A 135 -9.75 -12.09 17.10
C LEU A 135 -10.95 -11.99 16.14
N SER A 136 -10.78 -12.37 14.89
CA SER A 136 -11.77 -12.14 13.84
C SER A 136 -12.10 -13.39 13.00
N ILE A 137 -11.65 -14.59 13.40
CA ILE A 137 -11.75 -15.81 12.60
C ILE A 137 -13.17 -16.15 12.13
N ALA A 138 -14.19 -15.82 12.92
CA ALA A 138 -15.59 -16.10 12.61
C ALA A 138 -16.20 -15.10 11.61
N ASP A 139 -15.57 -13.96 11.40
CA ASP A 139 -16.14 -12.82 10.67
C ASP A 139 -15.53 -12.56 9.30
N TYR A 140 -14.52 -13.34 8.89
CA TYR A 140 -13.95 -13.22 7.54
C TYR A 140 -14.98 -13.49 6.45
N LYS A 141 -14.95 -12.69 5.39
CA LYS A 141 -15.93 -12.67 4.30
C LYS A 141 -15.39 -13.25 2.99
N GLY A 142 -14.07 -13.47 2.89
CA GLY A 142 -13.42 -13.84 1.64
C GLY A 142 -13.74 -12.82 0.54
N GLY A 143 -13.71 -13.21 -0.70
CA GLY A 143 -14.01 -12.33 -1.83
C GLY A 143 -15.38 -11.61 -1.78
N ALA A 144 -16.24 -11.91 -0.79
CA ALA A 144 -17.49 -11.19 -0.58
C ALA A 144 -17.35 -9.88 0.21
N TRP A 145 -16.16 -9.55 0.73
CA TRP A 145 -15.91 -8.34 1.53
C TRP A 145 -16.40 -7.05 0.88
N THR A 146 -16.35 -6.95 -0.46
CA THR A 146 -16.78 -5.77 -1.23
C THR A 146 -18.27 -5.42 -1.09
N ARG A 147 -19.10 -6.40 -0.69
CA ARG A 147 -20.56 -6.28 -0.58
C ARG A 147 -21.12 -6.67 0.80
N SER A 148 -20.26 -7.04 1.74
CA SER A 148 -20.67 -7.55 3.06
C SER A 148 -20.91 -6.45 4.08
N TRP A 149 -20.49 -5.22 3.79
CA TRP A 149 -20.50 -4.13 4.75
C TRP A 149 -21.29 -2.93 4.26
N THR A 150 -22.02 -2.29 5.17
CA THR A 150 -22.70 -1.01 4.92
C THR A 150 -21.97 0.07 5.70
N GLY A 151 -21.37 1.03 4.97
CA GLY A 151 -20.52 2.04 5.60
C GLY A 151 -19.36 1.40 6.33
N GLU A 152 -19.07 1.83 7.55
CA GLU A 152 -17.96 1.36 8.37
C GLU A 152 -18.34 0.27 9.38
N THR A 153 -19.39 -0.52 9.10
CA THR A 153 -19.85 -1.57 10.02
C THR A 153 -18.83 -2.69 10.27
N TYR A 154 -17.83 -2.84 9.40
CA TYR A 154 -16.69 -3.73 9.61
C TYR A 154 -15.91 -3.43 10.90
N LEU A 155 -15.90 -2.17 11.36
CA LEU A 155 -15.25 -1.78 12.62
C LEU A 155 -15.85 -2.49 13.83
N LYS A 156 -17.18 -2.75 13.81
CA LYS A 156 -17.86 -3.48 14.90
C LYS A 156 -17.46 -4.95 14.99
N SER A 157 -17.00 -5.51 13.88
CA SER A 157 -16.45 -6.88 13.81
C SER A 157 -14.93 -6.93 14.04
N GLY A 158 -14.31 -5.80 14.40
CA GLY A 158 -12.89 -5.72 14.76
C GLY A 158 -11.95 -5.46 13.58
N PHE A 159 -12.46 -5.31 12.35
CA PHE A 159 -11.63 -5.04 11.19
C PHE A 159 -11.30 -3.55 11.03
N ILE A 160 -10.05 -3.24 10.69
CA ILE A 160 -9.59 -1.86 10.45
C ILE A 160 -10.09 -1.29 9.11
N SER A 161 -10.49 -2.15 8.17
CA SER A 161 -11.07 -1.80 6.88
C SER A 161 -11.99 -2.92 6.38
N ALA A 162 -12.85 -2.62 5.40
CA ALA A 162 -13.65 -3.65 4.75
C ALA A 162 -12.76 -4.72 4.10
N TYR A 163 -11.64 -4.31 3.49
CA TYR A 163 -10.69 -5.23 2.85
C TYR A 163 -9.99 -6.17 3.86
N ALA A 164 -9.71 -5.70 5.07
CA ALA A 164 -9.17 -6.54 6.13
C ALA A 164 -10.04 -7.78 6.40
N SER A 165 -11.36 -7.71 6.17
CA SER A 165 -12.25 -8.85 6.34
C SER A 165 -12.19 -9.90 5.22
N ASP A 166 -11.32 -9.75 4.24
CA ASP A 166 -11.15 -10.77 3.21
C ASP A 166 -10.62 -12.08 3.82
N ASN A 167 -9.49 -12.02 4.47
CA ASN A 167 -8.86 -13.16 5.14
C ASN A 167 -7.84 -12.69 6.18
N ILE A 168 -7.26 -13.62 6.94
CA ILE A 168 -6.31 -13.35 8.02
C ILE A 168 -5.05 -12.60 7.54
N HIS A 169 -4.57 -12.89 6.35
CA HIS A 169 -3.37 -12.28 5.80
C HIS A 169 -3.62 -10.80 5.48
N GLU A 170 -4.74 -10.53 4.80
CA GLU A 170 -5.15 -9.15 4.49
C GLU A 170 -5.46 -8.35 5.76
N ASP A 171 -6.07 -8.98 6.78
CA ASP A 171 -6.35 -8.34 8.06
C ASP A 171 -5.06 -7.93 8.77
N PHE A 172 -4.10 -8.82 8.82
CA PHE A 172 -2.82 -8.58 9.47
C PHE A 172 -2.04 -7.43 8.80
N VAL A 173 -1.89 -7.47 7.48
CA VAL A 173 -1.11 -6.46 6.76
C VAL A 173 -1.83 -5.10 6.66
N GLU A 174 -3.17 -5.08 6.53
CA GLU A 174 -3.99 -3.87 6.60
C GLU A 174 -3.88 -3.20 7.97
N THR A 175 -3.91 -4.00 9.03
CA THR A 175 -3.76 -3.50 10.39
C THR A 175 -2.41 -2.84 10.59
N ILE A 176 -1.31 -3.47 10.16
CA ILE A 176 0.04 -2.88 10.23
C ILE A 176 0.10 -1.58 9.42
N ALA A 177 -0.32 -1.60 8.16
CA ALA A 177 -0.22 -0.45 7.27
C ALA A 177 -0.99 0.76 7.82
N ARG A 178 -2.22 0.54 8.29
CA ARG A 178 -3.06 1.61 8.82
C ARG A 178 -2.58 2.10 10.18
N TYR A 179 -2.10 1.20 11.04
CA TYR A 179 -1.52 1.60 12.32
C TYR A 179 -0.33 2.56 12.12
N ILE A 180 0.59 2.22 11.21
CA ILE A 180 1.75 3.08 10.92
C ILE A 180 1.30 4.47 10.43
N ILE A 181 0.34 4.54 9.51
CA ILE A 181 -0.16 5.81 8.94
C ILE A 181 -0.84 6.66 10.02
N TYR A 182 -1.70 6.06 10.85
CA TYR A 182 -2.43 6.78 11.89
C TYR A 182 -1.51 7.21 13.04
N TYR A 183 -0.56 6.39 13.41
CA TYR A 183 0.42 6.73 14.44
C TYR A 183 1.29 7.93 14.03
N GLN A 184 1.76 7.94 12.81
CA GLN A 184 2.52 9.07 12.26
C GLN A 184 1.71 10.38 12.24
N LYS A 185 0.41 10.31 11.99
CA LYS A 185 -0.47 11.49 12.02
C LYS A 185 -0.65 12.06 13.42
N ASN A 186 -0.86 11.20 14.40
CA ASN A 186 -1.08 11.63 15.78
C ASN A 186 0.18 12.28 16.38
N GLN A 187 1.36 11.75 16.13
CA GLN A 187 2.62 12.37 16.55
C GLN A 187 2.79 13.77 15.95
N ARG A 188 2.48 13.98 14.67
CA ARG A 188 2.55 15.31 14.04
C ARG A 188 1.54 16.31 14.57
N SER A 189 0.42 15.88 15.14
CA SER A 189 -0.59 16.76 15.74
C SER A 189 -0.21 17.22 17.15
N GLU A 190 0.61 16.45 17.86
CA GLU A 190 1.08 16.78 19.21
C GLU A 190 2.32 17.70 19.21
N GLU A 191 3.05 17.76 18.08
CA GLU A 191 4.22 18.66 17.91
C GLU A 191 3.86 20.07 17.41
N ARG A 192 2.59 20.40 17.24
CA ARG A 192 2.08 21.72 16.83
C ARG A 192 1.35 22.43 17.96
#